data_dcba36ce377bd7ab5597eb77b9aa986e
#
_entry.id   dcba36ce377bd7ab5597eb77b9aa986e
#
_cell.length_a   1.000
_cell.length_b   1.000
_cell.length_c   1.000
_cell.angle_alpha   90.00
_cell.angle_beta   90.00
_cell.angle_gamma   90.00
#
_symmetry.space_group_name_H-M   'P 1'
#
loop_
_entity.id
_entity.type
_entity.pdbx_description
1 polymer ?
#
loop_
_entity_poly.entity_id
_entity_poly.type
_entity_poly.pdbx_seq_one_letter_code
_entity_poly.pdbx_strand_id
1 'polypeptide(L)'
;MAIPRSNLPIDLHLNQVVKICQEFGVQDLRIFGSMLRADFHGQSDIDVLCTLRPDSSARGLRWIDLLLALEDVWGRSVDLVKPHLLDPVIREDVLREAQTIYVAPS
;
A
#
# COMPACT_ATOMS: atom_id res chain seq x y z
N MET A 1 4.37 -1.73 12.17
CA MET A 1 3.65 -2.95 12.60
C MET A 1 2.64 -3.35 11.53
N ALA A 2 2.56 -4.63 11.23
CA ALA A 2 1.58 -5.12 10.27
C ALA A 2 0.25 -5.40 10.97
N ILE A 3 -0.86 -5.13 10.29
CA ILE A 3 -2.21 -5.35 10.81
C ILE A 3 -2.85 -6.46 9.96
N PRO A 4 -3.13 -7.64 10.52
CA PRO A 4 -3.73 -8.73 9.75
C PRO A 4 -5.12 -8.38 9.23
N ARG A 5 -5.43 -8.87 8.04
CA ARG A 5 -6.76 -8.73 7.42
C ARG A 5 -7.15 -10.06 6.83
N SER A 6 -7.95 -10.82 7.53
CA SER A 6 -8.31 -12.18 7.13
C SER A 6 -9.34 -12.24 6.02
N ASN A 7 -10.06 -11.15 5.75
CA ASN A 7 -11.14 -11.13 4.75
C ASN A 7 -10.73 -10.50 3.42
N LEU A 8 -9.43 -10.27 3.19
CA LEU A 8 -8.96 -9.79 1.90
C LEU A 8 -8.84 -10.95 0.92
N PRO A 9 -9.03 -10.70 -0.39
CA PRO A 9 -9.09 -11.78 -1.39
C PRO A 9 -7.77 -12.46 -1.72
N ILE A 10 -6.63 -11.91 -1.26
CA ILE A 10 -5.31 -12.50 -1.49
C ILE A 10 -4.50 -12.51 -0.20
N ASP A 11 -3.48 -13.38 -0.18
CA ASP A 11 -2.49 -13.36 0.90
C ASP A 11 -1.56 -12.17 0.68
N LEU A 12 -1.49 -11.27 1.65
CA LEU A 12 -0.68 -10.07 1.55
C LEU A 12 0.78 -10.28 1.95
N HIS A 13 1.14 -11.46 2.46
CA HIS A 13 2.51 -11.76 2.89
C HIS A 13 3.07 -10.65 3.81
N LEU A 14 2.33 -10.37 4.89
CA LEU A 14 2.59 -9.22 5.74
C LEU A 14 4.00 -9.20 6.32
N ASN A 15 4.59 -10.37 6.61
CA ASN A 15 5.97 -10.41 7.10
C ASN A 15 6.96 -9.82 6.11
N GLN A 16 6.78 -10.10 4.83
CA GLN A 16 7.62 -9.55 3.77
C GLN A 16 7.34 -8.07 3.56
N VAL A 17 6.07 -7.68 3.63
CA VAL A 17 5.67 -6.27 3.49
C VAL A 17 6.30 -5.43 4.59
N VAL A 18 6.32 -5.91 5.83
CA VAL A 18 6.95 -5.20 6.95
C VAL A 18 8.42 -4.93 6.66
N LYS A 19 9.14 -5.94 6.17
CA LYS A 19 10.57 -5.76 5.84
C LYS A 19 10.78 -4.72 4.75
N ILE A 20 9.96 -4.76 3.71
CA ILE A 20 10.02 -3.78 2.62
C ILE A 20 9.76 -2.38 3.17
N CYS A 21 8.71 -2.22 3.96
CA CYS A 21 8.37 -0.92 4.52
C CYS A 21 9.47 -0.36 5.40
N GLN A 22 10.10 -1.21 6.20
CA GLN A 22 11.22 -0.79 7.05
C GLN A 22 12.42 -0.36 6.22
N GLU A 23 12.73 -1.12 5.17
CA GLU A 23 13.85 -0.81 4.29
C GLU A 23 13.68 0.53 3.58
N PHE A 24 12.48 0.81 3.11
CA PHE A 24 12.22 2.02 2.33
C PHE A 24 11.75 3.21 3.18
N GLY A 25 11.60 3.05 4.49
CA GLY A 25 11.19 4.14 5.35
C GLY A 25 9.73 4.54 5.15
N VAL A 26 8.85 3.56 5.01
CA VAL A 26 7.41 3.80 4.88
C VAL A 26 6.83 4.12 6.26
N GLN A 27 6.00 5.16 6.35
CA GLN A 27 5.30 5.50 7.58
C GLN A 27 4.05 4.64 7.75
N ASP A 28 3.23 4.56 6.71
CA ASP A 28 2.07 3.67 6.71
C ASP A 28 1.73 3.23 5.29
N LEU A 29 1.05 2.10 5.21
CA LEU A 29 0.62 1.51 3.96
C LEU A 29 -0.83 1.06 4.11
N ARG A 30 -1.70 1.47 3.18
CA ARG A 30 -3.13 1.19 3.22
C ARG A 30 -3.59 0.64 1.89
N ILE A 31 -4.51 -0.31 1.93
CA ILE A 31 -5.15 -0.84 0.73
C ILE A 31 -6.47 -0.11 0.52
N PHE A 32 -6.77 0.23 -0.72
CA PHE A 32 -8.05 0.83 -1.07
C PHE A 32 -8.53 0.31 -2.41
N GLY A 33 -9.68 0.79 -2.88
CA GLY A 33 -10.17 0.48 -4.21
C GLY A 33 -10.73 -0.94 -4.35
N SER A 34 -10.54 -1.55 -5.51
CA SER A 34 -11.22 -2.78 -5.90
C SER A 34 -10.95 -3.96 -4.98
N MET A 35 -9.78 -4.03 -4.33
CA MET A 35 -9.46 -5.12 -3.41
C MET A 35 -10.39 -5.16 -2.20
N LEU A 36 -11.03 -4.04 -1.86
CA LEU A 36 -11.99 -3.95 -0.76
C LEU A 36 -13.43 -4.17 -1.21
N ARG A 37 -13.63 -4.46 -2.50
CA ARG A 37 -14.96 -4.60 -3.10
C ARG A 37 -15.16 -6.00 -3.65
N ALA A 38 -16.41 -6.35 -3.90
CA ALA A 38 -16.76 -7.66 -4.44
C ALA A 38 -16.33 -7.84 -5.90
N ASP A 39 -15.97 -6.77 -6.60
CA ASP A 39 -15.56 -6.82 -8.00
C ASP A 39 -14.07 -7.09 -8.23
N PHE A 40 -13.31 -7.35 -7.17
CA PHE A 40 -11.90 -7.70 -7.31
C PHE A 40 -11.77 -9.05 -8.04
N HIS A 41 -10.85 -9.12 -9.00
CA HIS A 41 -10.60 -10.34 -9.77
C HIS A 41 -9.11 -10.50 -10.05
N GLY A 42 -8.74 -11.61 -10.72
CA GLY A 42 -7.34 -11.97 -10.91
C GLY A 42 -6.49 -11.00 -11.70
N GLN A 43 -7.10 -10.08 -12.44
CA GLN A 43 -6.40 -9.07 -13.23
C GLN A 43 -6.51 -7.67 -12.63
N SER A 44 -7.16 -7.54 -11.49
CA SER A 44 -7.28 -6.25 -10.81
C SER A 44 -5.94 -5.82 -10.23
N ASP A 45 -5.63 -4.53 -10.35
CA ASP A 45 -4.47 -3.93 -9.68
C ASP A 45 -4.77 -3.79 -8.20
N ILE A 46 -3.72 -3.82 -7.39
CA ILE A 46 -3.85 -3.52 -5.97
C ILE A 46 -3.59 -2.02 -5.80
N ASP A 47 -4.61 -1.30 -5.33
CA ASP A 47 -4.51 0.13 -5.07
C ASP A 47 -3.99 0.36 -3.66
N VAL A 48 -2.87 1.07 -3.53
CA VAL A 48 -2.15 1.23 -2.27
C VAL A 48 -1.85 2.69 -2.01
N LEU A 49 -2.26 3.16 -0.83
CA LEU A 49 -1.82 4.46 -0.32
C LEU A 49 -0.57 4.28 0.52
N CYS A 50 0.45 5.04 0.20
CA CYS A 50 1.73 4.97 0.90
C CYS A 50 2.15 6.34 1.41
N THR A 51 2.34 6.47 2.71
CA THR A 51 2.93 7.66 3.31
C THR A 51 4.37 7.33 3.71
N LEU A 52 5.30 8.17 3.30
CA LEU A 52 6.72 7.98 3.60
C LEU A 52 7.10 8.76 4.86
N ARG A 53 8.06 8.20 5.61
CA ARG A 53 8.67 8.94 6.71
C ARG A 53 9.48 10.12 6.15
N PRO A 54 9.71 11.17 6.96
CA PRO A 54 10.52 12.31 6.48
C PRO A 54 11.93 11.93 6.02
N ASP A 55 12.49 10.87 6.60
CA ASP A 55 13.84 10.39 6.28
C ASP A 55 13.86 9.22 5.30
N SER A 56 12.73 8.96 4.62
CA SER A 56 12.59 7.81 3.74
C SER A 56 13.58 7.83 2.58
N SER A 57 14.15 6.66 2.28
CA SER A 57 14.98 6.45 1.09
C SER A 57 14.16 6.31 -0.19
N ALA A 58 12.84 6.15 -0.09
CA ALA A 58 11.97 5.92 -1.24
C ALA A 58 11.50 7.20 -1.93
N ARG A 59 12.11 8.33 -1.61
CA ARG A 59 11.83 9.58 -2.30
C ARG A 59 12.50 9.58 -3.66
N GLY A 60 11.91 10.26 -4.63
CA GLY A 60 12.45 10.32 -5.98
C GLY A 60 12.44 8.95 -6.68
N LEU A 61 13.53 8.58 -7.31
CA LEU A 61 13.58 7.38 -8.14
C LEU A 61 13.41 6.09 -7.36
N ARG A 62 13.74 6.07 -6.08
CA ARG A 62 13.56 4.86 -5.26
C ARG A 62 12.08 4.54 -4.98
N TRP A 63 11.19 5.46 -5.27
CA TRP A 63 9.75 5.16 -5.25
C TRP A 63 9.40 4.00 -6.18
N ILE A 64 10.05 3.95 -7.34
CA ILE A 64 9.84 2.86 -8.29
C ILE A 64 10.36 1.54 -7.73
N ASP A 65 11.48 1.56 -7.02
CA ASP A 65 12.01 0.35 -6.37
C ASP A 65 11.03 -0.19 -5.33
N LEU A 66 10.41 0.69 -4.55
CA LEU A 66 9.37 0.29 -3.59
C LEU A 66 8.18 -0.33 -4.31
N LEU A 67 7.70 0.30 -5.37
CA LEU A 67 6.61 -0.23 -6.17
C LEU A 67 6.91 -1.65 -6.68
N LEU A 68 8.09 -1.83 -7.26
CA LEU A 68 8.48 -3.13 -7.81
C LEU A 68 8.64 -4.19 -6.74
N ALA A 69 9.12 -3.82 -5.56
CA ALA A 69 9.23 -4.75 -4.43
C ALA A 69 7.86 -5.26 -3.99
N LEU A 70 6.86 -4.37 -3.92
CA LEU A 70 5.49 -4.76 -3.57
C LEU A 70 4.86 -5.63 -4.66
N GLU A 71 5.07 -5.28 -5.92
CA GLU A 71 4.57 -6.11 -7.03
C GLU A 71 5.17 -7.50 -7.00
N ASP A 72 6.44 -7.61 -6.67
CA ASP A 72 7.12 -8.90 -6.59
C ASP A 72 6.54 -9.78 -5.47
N VAL A 73 6.28 -9.19 -4.30
CA VAL A 73 5.72 -9.93 -3.17
C VAL A 73 4.30 -10.40 -3.46
N TRP A 74 3.48 -9.56 -4.06
CA TRP A 74 2.06 -9.87 -4.30
C TRP A 74 1.81 -10.58 -5.63
N GLY A 75 2.78 -10.56 -6.54
CA GLY A 75 2.60 -11.15 -7.86
C GLY A 75 1.55 -10.47 -8.70
N ARG A 76 1.32 -9.18 -8.48
CA ARG A 76 0.30 -8.39 -9.16
C ARG A 76 0.78 -6.98 -9.41
N SER A 77 0.18 -6.33 -10.38
CA SER A 77 0.38 -4.90 -10.60
C SER A 77 -0.14 -4.11 -9.40
N VAL A 78 0.61 -3.10 -9.02
CA VAL A 78 0.28 -2.23 -7.88
C VAL A 78 0.18 -0.79 -8.37
N ASP A 79 -0.88 -0.12 -7.95
CA ASP A 79 -1.03 1.33 -8.13
C ASP A 79 -0.67 1.99 -6.81
N LEU A 80 0.56 2.47 -6.71
CA LEU A 80 1.12 3.03 -5.48
C LEU A 80 0.98 4.55 -5.49
N VAL A 81 0.18 5.08 -4.58
CA VAL A 81 -0.23 6.48 -4.59
C VAL A 81 0.11 7.14 -3.27
N LYS A 82 0.65 8.36 -3.33
CA LYS A 82 0.80 9.21 -2.15
C LYS A 82 -0.53 9.90 -1.86
N PRO A 83 -1.00 9.92 -0.60
CA PRO A 83 -2.32 10.46 -0.28
C PRO A 83 -2.55 11.88 -0.78
N HIS A 84 -1.53 12.76 -0.72
CA HIS A 84 -1.68 14.14 -1.15
C HIS A 84 -1.83 14.31 -2.66
N LEU A 85 -1.58 13.25 -3.43
CA LEU A 85 -1.75 13.27 -4.89
C LEU A 85 -3.12 12.75 -5.33
N LEU A 86 -3.95 12.29 -4.41
CA LEU A 86 -5.32 11.92 -4.74
C LEU A 86 -6.12 13.15 -5.16
N ASP A 87 -7.03 12.95 -6.12
CA ASP A 87 -7.99 13.99 -6.49
C ASP A 87 -8.77 14.43 -5.24
N PRO A 88 -8.83 15.74 -4.94
CA PRO A 88 -9.54 16.22 -3.75
C PRO A 88 -10.99 15.75 -3.65
N VAL A 89 -11.66 15.53 -4.78
CA VAL A 89 -13.06 15.10 -4.81
C VAL A 89 -13.22 13.71 -4.17
N ILE A 90 -12.27 12.80 -4.39
CA ILE A 90 -12.36 11.43 -3.90
C ILE A 90 -11.51 11.16 -2.67
N ARG A 91 -10.61 12.09 -2.33
CA ARG A 91 -9.60 11.85 -1.27
C ARG A 91 -10.23 11.46 0.05
N GLU A 92 -11.25 12.18 0.48
CA GLU A 92 -11.88 11.94 1.77
C GLU A 92 -12.51 10.54 1.83
N ASP A 93 -13.22 10.16 0.76
CA ASP A 93 -13.84 8.84 0.68
C ASP A 93 -12.81 7.74 0.68
N VAL A 94 -11.74 7.89 -0.11
CA VAL A 94 -10.67 6.91 -0.17
C VAL A 94 -10.00 6.73 1.19
N LEU A 95 -9.70 7.84 1.86
CA LEU A 95 -9.05 7.77 3.18
C LEU A 95 -9.95 7.12 4.23
N ARG A 96 -11.25 7.34 4.12
CA ARG A 96 -12.22 6.73 5.05
C ARG A 96 -12.32 5.21 4.84
N GLU A 97 -12.28 4.76 3.60
CA GLU A 97 -12.47 3.35 3.24
C GLU A 97 -11.18 2.53 3.32
N ALA A 98 -10.03 3.17 3.18
CA ALA A 98 -8.76 2.48 3.11
C ALA A 98 -8.47 1.68 4.39
N GLN A 99 -7.92 0.48 4.20
CA GLN A 99 -7.55 -0.40 5.32
C GLN A 99 -6.05 -0.39 5.50
N THR A 100 -5.61 -0.04 6.70
CA THR A 100 -4.18 0.01 7.04
C THR A 100 -3.63 -1.41 7.17
N ILE A 101 -2.54 -1.70 6.47
CA ILE A 101 -1.86 -2.99 6.57
C ILE A 101 -0.47 -2.87 7.20
N TYR A 102 0.06 -1.65 7.31
CA TYR A 102 1.34 -1.41 7.97
C TYR A 102 1.34 -0.01 8.56
N VAL A 103 1.86 0.11 9.77
CA VAL A 103 2.16 1.40 10.42
C VAL A 103 3.54 1.27 11.07
N ALA A 104 4.41 2.23 10.80
CA ALA A 104 5.73 2.24 11.41
C ALA A 104 5.60 2.46 12.92
N PRO A 105 6.44 1.79 13.73
CA PRO A 105 6.49 2.07 15.15
C PRO A 105 6.92 3.51 15.40
N SER A 106 6.30 4.14 16.36
CA SER A 106 6.62 5.51 16.74
C SER A 106 7.82 5.55 17.69
#